data_571bc2ac84508b4a9c335ccdbeaf2c65
#
_entry.id   571bc2ac84508b4a9c335ccdbeaf2c65
#
_cell.length_a   1.000
_cell.length_b   1.000
_cell.length_c   1.000
_cell.angle_alpha   90.00
_cell.angle_beta   90.00
_cell.angle_gamma   90.00
#
_symmetry.space_group_name_H-M   'P 1'
#
loop_
_entity.id
_entity.type
_entity.pdbx_description
1 polymer ?
#
loop_
_entity_poly.entity_id
_entity_poly.type
_entity_poly.pdbx_seq_one_letter_code
_entity_poly.pdbx_strand_id
1 'polypeptide(L)'
;GALILRSKFRKYDKGFIGIMIPTSAGCALASAAALLSGRIPVMINYSTGAEINARYAQKKCKFKTIIASKALLDKIGCPVIEGMVMIEDIMTGVTTGDKLKAALKSLLPVSILLSTLHKGKEDDTAVMLFTSGSEKDPKAVPLSHKNIASNIEGFSEYVGISSEDKLLANLVFFHVFGLT
;
A
#
# COMPACT_ATOMS: atom_id res chain seq x y z
N GLY A 1 11.37 -8.72 -0.73
CA GLY A 1 10.84 -7.50 -0.07
C GLY A 1 9.45 -7.72 0.50
N ALA A 2 8.43 -7.87 -0.34
CA ALA A 2 7.02 -7.94 0.10
C ALA A 2 6.74 -9.07 1.11
N LEU A 3 7.32 -10.27 0.95
CA LEU A 3 7.16 -11.38 1.89
C LEU A 3 7.72 -11.09 3.29
N ILE A 4 8.81 -10.31 3.37
CA ILE A 4 9.38 -9.87 4.66
C ILE A 4 8.42 -8.89 5.32
N LEU A 5 8.02 -7.84 4.62
CA LEU A 5 7.08 -6.83 5.14
C LEU A 5 5.73 -7.45 5.51
N ARG A 6 5.23 -8.41 4.71
CA ARG A 6 4.03 -9.18 5.04
C ARG A 6 4.11 -9.80 6.44
N SER A 7 5.25 -10.41 6.78
CA SER A 7 5.44 -11.03 8.10
C SER A 7 5.39 -9.99 9.23
N LYS A 8 5.96 -8.82 8.99
CA LYS A 8 5.97 -7.70 9.95
C LYS A 8 4.60 -7.05 10.09
N PHE A 9 3.84 -6.95 8.99
CA PHE A 9 2.50 -6.33 9.02
C PHE A 9 1.45 -7.17 9.74
N ARG A 10 1.65 -8.50 9.83
CA ARG A 10 0.71 -9.41 10.52
C ARG A 10 0.52 -9.10 12.01
N LYS A 11 1.40 -8.35 12.64
CA LYS A 11 1.28 -7.92 14.04
C LYS A 11 0.31 -6.75 14.25
N TYR A 12 -0.02 -6.00 13.18
CA TYR A 12 -0.95 -4.87 13.24
C TYR A 12 -2.40 -5.34 13.06
N ASP A 13 -3.35 -4.44 13.31
CA ASP A 13 -4.78 -4.71 13.22
C ASP A 13 -5.18 -5.29 11.86
N LYS A 14 -6.21 -6.12 11.84
CA LYS A 14 -6.84 -6.59 10.60
C LYS A 14 -7.69 -5.50 9.97
N GLY A 15 -8.01 -5.66 8.70
CA GLY A 15 -8.80 -4.70 7.93
C GLY A 15 -7.93 -3.63 7.28
N PHE A 16 -8.26 -2.37 7.47
CA PHE A 16 -7.55 -1.26 6.84
C PHE A 16 -6.20 -0.95 7.51
N ILE A 17 -5.21 -0.56 6.72
CA ILE A 17 -3.92 -0.07 7.18
C ILE A 17 -3.51 1.15 6.34
N GLY A 18 -3.18 2.26 6.98
CA GLY A 18 -2.74 3.47 6.27
C GLY A 18 -1.36 3.30 5.66
N ILE A 19 -1.17 3.81 4.45
CA ILE A 19 0.13 3.89 3.76
C ILE A 19 0.40 5.37 3.45
N MET A 20 1.45 5.91 4.06
CA MET A 20 1.91 7.29 3.89
C MET A 20 3.40 7.30 3.58
N ILE A 21 3.73 6.77 2.41
CA ILE A 21 5.10 6.59 1.89
C ILE A 21 5.17 7.25 0.51
N PRO A 22 6.27 7.94 0.14
CA PRO A 22 6.42 8.53 -1.19
C PRO A 22 6.31 7.46 -2.28
N THR A 23 5.89 7.88 -3.47
CA THR A 23 5.92 7.00 -4.66
C THR A 23 7.33 6.44 -4.85
N SER A 24 7.45 5.15 -4.69
CA SER A 24 8.72 4.44 -4.69
C SER A 24 8.50 2.93 -4.72
N ALA A 25 9.53 2.17 -5.02
CA ALA A 25 9.51 0.72 -4.86
C ALA A 25 9.15 0.30 -3.41
N GLY A 26 9.56 1.09 -2.41
CA GLY A 26 9.19 0.87 -1.01
C GLY A 26 7.70 0.97 -0.75
N CYS A 27 7.01 1.96 -1.36
CA CYS A 27 5.56 2.12 -1.27
C CYS A 27 4.83 0.96 -1.95
N ALA A 28 5.26 0.57 -3.16
CA ALA A 28 4.69 -0.57 -3.87
C ALA A 28 4.83 -1.88 -3.06
N LEU A 29 6.01 -2.12 -2.49
CA LEU A 29 6.26 -3.29 -1.65
C LEU A 29 5.44 -3.27 -0.36
N ALA A 30 5.24 -2.11 0.27
CA ALA A 30 4.40 -1.97 1.46
C ALA A 30 2.92 -2.24 1.13
N SER A 31 2.42 -1.69 0.04
CA SER A 31 1.04 -1.91 -0.43
C SER A 31 0.80 -3.40 -0.77
N ALA A 32 1.71 -4.01 -1.51
CA ALA A 32 1.66 -5.45 -1.80
C ALA A 32 1.72 -6.29 -0.51
N ALA A 33 2.57 -5.93 0.45
CA ALA A 33 2.67 -6.64 1.72
C ALA A 33 1.39 -6.54 2.56
N ALA A 34 0.70 -5.40 2.52
CA ALA A 34 -0.60 -5.22 3.15
C ALA A 34 -1.61 -6.21 2.56
N LEU A 35 -1.78 -6.22 1.24
CA LEU A 35 -2.68 -7.14 0.54
C LEU A 35 -2.35 -8.60 0.81
N LEU A 36 -1.09 -9.00 0.66
CA LEU A 36 -0.64 -10.36 0.91
C LEU A 36 -0.82 -10.81 2.36
N SER A 37 -0.98 -9.89 3.30
CA SER A 37 -1.26 -10.16 4.71
C SER A 37 -2.74 -10.12 5.07
N GLY A 38 -3.63 -9.89 4.08
CA GLY A 38 -5.07 -9.76 4.26
C GLY A 38 -5.48 -8.42 4.87
N ARG A 39 -4.74 -7.36 4.57
CA ARG A 39 -5.06 -5.98 4.94
C ARG A 39 -5.30 -5.14 3.72
N ILE A 40 -6.15 -4.15 3.84
CA ILE A 40 -6.51 -3.24 2.75
C ILE A 40 -5.71 -1.95 2.94
N PRO A 41 -4.78 -1.61 2.03
CA PRO A 41 -4.06 -0.35 2.10
C PRO A 41 -5.00 0.83 1.90
N VAL A 42 -4.88 1.84 2.77
CA VAL A 42 -5.52 3.14 2.66
C VAL A 42 -4.44 4.14 2.26
N MET A 43 -4.47 4.60 1.03
CA MET A 43 -3.46 5.51 0.50
C MET A 43 -3.72 6.94 0.98
N ILE A 44 -2.80 7.48 1.79
CA ILE A 44 -2.97 8.78 2.43
C ILE A 44 -2.31 9.88 1.59
N ASN A 45 -3.09 10.89 1.23
CA ASN A 45 -2.57 12.07 0.56
C ASN A 45 -1.69 12.89 1.52
N TYR A 46 -0.42 13.02 1.17
CA TYR A 46 0.58 13.76 1.93
C TYR A 46 1.02 15.06 1.26
N SER A 47 0.48 15.40 0.09
CA SER A 47 0.87 16.60 -0.66
C SER A 47 0.37 17.89 -0.03
N THR A 48 -0.82 17.85 0.58
CA THR A 48 -1.46 18.99 1.25
C THR A 48 -2.18 18.52 2.50
N GLY A 49 -1.91 19.15 3.66
CA GLY A 49 -2.60 18.83 4.91
C GLY A 49 -2.40 17.38 5.37
N ALA A 50 -1.18 16.87 5.25
CA ALA A 50 -0.84 15.47 5.51
C ALA A 50 -1.35 14.92 6.86
N GLU A 51 -1.19 15.69 7.95
CA GLU A 51 -1.68 15.31 9.27
C GLU A 51 -3.22 15.21 9.30
N ILE A 52 -3.89 16.20 8.75
CA ILE A 52 -5.37 16.26 8.71
C ILE A 52 -5.90 15.06 7.91
N ASN A 53 -5.31 14.79 6.75
CA ASN A 53 -5.68 13.67 5.89
C ASN A 53 -5.45 12.32 6.59
N ALA A 54 -4.34 12.16 7.31
CA ALA A 54 -4.03 10.95 8.04
C ALA A 54 -5.06 10.69 9.16
N ARG A 55 -5.35 11.70 9.99
CA ARG A 55 -6.37 11.60 11.06
C ARG A 55 -7.77 11.37 10.49
N TYR A 56 -8.10 12.05 9.40
CA TYR A 56 -9.39 11.86 8.71
C TYR A 56 -9.54 10.43 8.20
N ALA A 57 -8.51 9.89 7.54
CA ALA A 57 -8.51 8.52 7.04
C ALA A 57 -8.67 7.49 8.16
N GLN A 58 -7.92 7.65 9.28
CA GLN A 58 -8.06 6.78 10.46
C GLN A 58 -9.50 6.77 10.99
N LYS A 59 -10.09 7.96 11.15
CA LYS A 59 -11.47 8.11 11.64
C LYS A 59 -12.49 7.53 10.66
N LYS A 60 -12.36 7.84 9.37
CA LYS A 60 -13.33 7.45 8.32
C LYS A 60 -13.33 5.96 8.07
N CYS A 61 -12.15 5.34 7.99
CA CYS A 61 -12.00 3.92 7.72
C CYS A 61 -11.82 3.08 9.01
N LYS A 62 -11.85 3.70 10.20
CA LYS A 62 -11.78 3.03 11.51
C LYS A 62 -10.56 2.12 11.67
N PHE A 63 -9.39 2.59 11.33
CA PHE A 63 -8.11 1.88 11.55
C PHE A 63 -7.17 2.70 12.42
N LYS A 64 -6.17 2.03 13.03
CA LYS A 64 -5.21 2.68 13.94
C LYS A 64 -3.84 2.87 13.28
N THR A 65 -3.34 1.85 12.61
CA THR A 65 -1.95 1.81 12.14
C THR A 65 -1.77 2.51 10.79
N ILE A 66 -0.82 3.44 10.73
CA ILE A 66 -0.32 4.07 9.49
C ILE A 66 1.14 3.70 9.33
N ILE A 67 1.49 3.07 8.22
CA ILE A 67 2.89 2.87 7.84
C ILE A 67 3.34 4.15 7.12
N ALA A 68 4.25 4.88 7.74
CA ALA A 68 4.76 6.16 7.25
C ALA A 68 6.26 6.10 6.98
N SER A 69 6.77 7.03 6.18
CA SER A 69 8.20 7.23 5.99
C SER A 69 8.67 8.42 6.82
N LYS A 70 9.68 8.21 7.67
CA LYS A 70 10.29 9.26 8.46
C LYS A 70 10.86 10.36 7.56
N ALA A 71 11.59 9.97 6.51
CA ALA A 71 12.15 10.91 5.55
C ALA A 71 11.06 11.76 4.85
N LEU A 72 9.87 11.19 4.58
CA LEU A 72 8.75 11.97 4.06
C LEU A 72 8.23 12.97 5.10
N LEU A 73 7.96 12.51 6.33
CA LEU A 73 7.43 13.37 7.40
C LEU A 73 8.35 14.57 7.65
N ASP A 74 9.67 14.31 7.76
CA ASP A 74 10.69 15.36 7.94
C ASP A 74 10.68 16.35 6.77
N LYS A 75 10.58 15.85 5.53
CA LYS A 75 10.57 16.68 4.32
C LYS A 75 9.36 17.61 4.22
N ILE A 76 8.18 17.14 4.64
CA ILE A 76 6.93 17.93 4.53
C ILE A 76 6.55 18.63 5.84
N GLY A 77 7.37 18.53 6.88
CA GLY A 77 7.09 19.11 8.19
C GLY A 77 5.85 18.54 8.88
N CYS A 78 5.51 17.27 8.62
CA CYS A 78 4.35 16.63 9.22
C CYS A 78 4.73 15.98 10.55
N PRO A 79 4.03 16.29 11.66
CA PRO A 79 4.31 15.65 12.94
C PRO A 79 3.92 14.17 12.91
N VAL A 80 4.61 13.38 13.74
CA VAL A 80 4.21 11.99 13.98
C VAL A 80 2.91 12.00 14.79
N ILE A 81 1.88 11.35 14.28
CA ILE A 81 0.61 11.20 14.98
C ILE A 81 0.44 9.79 15.54
N GLU A 82 -0.52 9.63 16.46
CA GLU A 82 -0.84 8.34 17.06
C GLU A 82 -1.14 7.28 15.99
N GLY A 83 -0.55 6.11 16.14
CA GLY A 83 -0.68 4.98 15.23
C GLY A 83 0.29 4.98 14.04
N MET A 84 1.11 6.01 13.87
CA MET A 84 2.18 5.99 12.87
C MET A 84 3.31 5.04 13.28
N VAL A 85 3.73 4.22 12.33
CA VAL A 85 4.87 3.30 12.45
C VAL A 85 5.79 3.58 11.26
N MET A 86 7.05 3.88 11.55
CA MET A 86 8.01 4.21 10.51
C MET A 86 8.46 2.96 9.76
N ILE A 87 8.40 3.01 8.44
CA ILE A 87 8.84 1.90 7.58
C ILE A 87 10.34 1.64 7.79
N GLU A 88 11.11 2.68 8.07
CA GLU A 88 12.53 2.61 8.37
C GLU A 88 12.79 1.76 9.63
N ASP A 89 12.00 1.92 10.67
CA ASP A 89 12.11 1.15 11.92
C ASP A 89 11.70 -0.32 11.69
N ILE A 90 10.70 -0.56 10.85
CA ILE A 90 10.34 -1.93 10.43
C ILE A 90 11.50 -2.58 9.71
N MET A 91 12.17 -1.84 8.82
CA MET A 91 13.28 -2.36 8.01
C MET A 91 14.53 -2.60 8.82
N THR A 92 14.86 -1.75 9.79
CA THR A 92 15.98 -1.99 10.72
C THR A 92 15.75 -3.21 11.61
N GLY A 93 14.49 -3.50 11.94
CA GLY A 93 14.09 -4.70 12.68
C GLY A 93 14.04 -5.99 11.84
N VAL A 94 14.47 -5.95 10.57
CA VAL A 94 14.56 -7.16 9.72
C VAL A 94 15.84 -7.92 9.99
N THR A 95 15.71 -9.10 10.56
CA THR A 95 16.84 -10.00 10.89
C THR A 95 17.31 -10.81 9.68
N THR A 96 18.53 -11.37 9.77
CA THR A 96 19.02 -12.33 8.78
C THR A 96 18.11 -13.56 8.69
N GLY A 97 17.50 -13.98 9.81
CA GLY A 97 16.52 -15.06 9.82
C GLY A 97 15.25 -14.73 9.03
N ASP A 98 14.77 -13.48 9.08
CA ASP A 98 13.62 -13.04 8.26
C ASP A 98 13.95 -13.10 6.76
N LYS A 99 15.15 -12.65 6.40
CA LYS A 99 15.65 -12.70 5.01
C LYS A 99 15.75 -14.13 4.50
N LEU A 100 16.35 -15.02 5.31
CA LEU A 100 16.49 -16.44 4.95
C LEU A 100 15.12 -17.12 4.80
N LYS A 101 14.21 -16.90 5.75
CA LYS A 101 12.83 -17.43 5.66
C LYS A 101 12.10 -16.94 4.42
N ALA A 102 12.26 -15.67 4.05
CA ALA A 102 11.64 -15.12 2.84
C ALA A 102 12.28 -15.69 1.57
N ALA A 103 13.60 -15.88 1.55
CA ALA A 103 14.32 -16.51 0.44
C ALA A 103 13.86 -17.96 0.24
N LEU A 104 13.82 -18.77 1.31
CA LEU A 104 13.32 -20.14 1.25
C LEU A 104 11.88 -20.22 0.74
N LYS A 105 11.02 -19.31 1.18
CA LYS A 105 9.63 -19.22 0.68
C LYS A 105 9.57 -18.86 -0.81
N SER A 106 10.48 -18.02 -1.31
CA SER A 106 10.49 -17.64 -2.72
C SER A 106 10.96 -18.76 -3.65
N LEU A 107 11.60 -19.81 -3.12
CA LEU A 107 11.98 -21.00 -3.85
C LEU A 107 10.87 -22.06 -3.90
N LEU A 108 9.78 -21.88 -3.17
CA LEU A 108 8.66 -22.81 -3.22
C LEU A 108 7.95 -22.72 -4.58
N PRO A 109 7.38 -23.83 -5.08
CA PRO A 109 6.47 -23.80 -6.21
C PRO A 109 5.38 -22.73 -6.00
N VAL A 110 5.03 -22.02 -7.07
CA VAL A 110 4.08 -20.88 -7.01
C VAL A 110 2.77 -21.30 -6.37
N SER A 111 2.25 -22.49 -6.67
CA SER A 111 1.02 -23.02 -6.07
C SER A 111 1.09 -23.13 -4.55
N ILE A 112 2.23 -23.60 -4.01
CA ILE A 112 2.47 -23.72 -2.57
C ILE A 112 2.60 -22.31 -1.96
N LEU A 113 3.37 -21.43 -2.60
CA LEU A 113 3.50 -20.05 -2.13
C LEU A 113 2.15 -19.36 -2.05
N LEU A 114 1.35 -19.42 -3.11
CA LEU A 114 0.01 -18.81 -3.17
C LEU A 114 -0.94 -19.39 -2.11
N SER A 115 -0.84 -20.69 -1.76
CA SER A 115 -1.66 -21.27 -0.70
C SER A 115 -1.38 -20.69 0.69
N THR A 116 -0.20 -20.10 0.90
CA THR A 116 0.20 -19.48 2.18
C THR A 116 -0.21 -18.00 2.27
N LEU A 117 -0.64 -17.40 1.17
CA LEU A 117 -1.03 -15.99 1.10
C LEU A 117 -2.51 -15.82 1.43
N HIS A 118 -2.90 -14.59 1.73
CA HIS A 118 -4.31 -14.24 1.85
C HIS A 118 -4.98 -14.40 0.48
N LYS A 119 -6.13 -15.05 0.46
CA LYS A 119 -6.95 -15.22 -0.75
C LYS A 119 -8.10 -14.23 -0.68
N GLY A 120 -8.01 -13.19 -1.47
CA GLY A 120 -9.13 -12.27 -1.73
C GLY A 120 -9.98 -12.74 -2.91
N LYS A 121 -11.20 -12.23 -2.99
CA LYS A 121 -12.06 -12.35 -4.17
C LYS A 121 -11.87 -11.14 -5.09
N GLU A 122 -12.26 -11.27 -6.34
CA GLU A 122 -12.14 -10.20 -7.33
C GLU A 122 -12.89 -8.92 -6.90
N ASP A 123 -14.04 -9.09 -6.25
CA ASP A 123 -14.88 -7.98 -5.79
C ASP A 123 -14.49 -7.45 -4.40
N ASP A 124 -13.54 -8.10 -3.70
CA ASP A 124 -13.04 -7.58 -2.43
C ASP A 124 -12.28 -6.27 -2.66
N THR A 125 -12.39 -5.34 -1.69
CA THR A 125 -11.67 -4.08 -1.74
C THR A 125 -10.16 -4.33 -1.71
N ALA A 126 -9.46 -3.89 -2.75
CA ALA A 126 -8.00 -3.98 -2.86
C ALA A 126 -7.30 -2.75 -2.29
N VAL A 127 -7.92 -1.57 -2.39
CA VAL A 127 -7.34 -0.32 -1.91
C VAL A 127 -8.44 0.68 -1.57
N MET A 128 -8.17 1.56 -0.61
CA MET A 128 -8.99 2.72 -0.30
C MET A 128 -8.25 3.98 -0.71
N LEU A 129 -8.88 4.80 -1.54
CA LEU A 129 -8.40 6.12 -1.95
C LEU A 129 -9.32 7.22 -1.41
N PHE A 130 -8.81 8.44 -1.36
CA PHE A 130 -9.59 9.61 -1.03
C PHE A 130 -9.56 10.59 -2.20
N THR A 131 -10.73 11.03 -2.65
CA THR A 131 -10.83 12.08 -3.67
C THR A 131 -10.94 13.44 -3.00
N SER A 132 -10.36 14.46 -3.62
CA SER A 132 -10.58 15.86 -3.29
C SER A 132 -11.95 16.31 -3.79
N GLY A 133 -13.05 15.73 -3.27
CA GLY A 133 -14.40 16.08 -3.72
C GLY A 133 -14.67 17.58 -3.69
N SER A 134 -15.63 18.03 -4.50
CA SER A 134 -16.15 19.41 -4.49
C SER A 134 -16.83 19.80 -3.17
N GLU A 135 -17.03 18.85 -2.27
CA GLU A 135 -17.57 19.02 -0.93
C GLU A 135 -16.43 19.17 0.10
N LYS A 136 -16.74 19.73 1.28
CA LYS A 136 -15.78 20.02 2.35
C LYS A 136 -14.94 18.83 2.79
N ASP A 137 -15.47 17.61 2.69
CA ASP A 137 -14.81 16.40 3.17
C ASP A 137 -14.42 15.45 2.00
N PRO A 138 -13.19 14.91 1.99
CA PRO A 138 -12.77 13.92 1.01
C PRO A 138 -13.67 12.68 1.03
N LYS A 139 -14.06 12.18 -0.14
CA LYS A 139 -14.84 10.95 -0.26
C LYS A 139 -13.90 9.74 -0.26
N ALA A 140 -14.18 8.76 0.62
CA ALA A 140 -13.49 7.48 0.62
C ALA A 140 -14.03 6.61 -0.53
N VAL A 141 -13.15 6.19 -1.43
CA VAL A 141 -13.47 5.39 -2.61
C VAL A 141 -12.77 4.03 -2.51
N PRO A 142 -13.50 2.95 -2.25
CA PRO A 142 -12.96 1.61 -2.33
C PRO A 142 -12.83 1.19 -3.80
N LEU A 143 -11.65 0.67 -4.18
CA LEU A 143 -11.44 0.01 -5.46
C LEU A 143 -11.25 -1.48 -5.20
N SER A 144 -11.98 -2.32 -5.94
CA SER A 144 -11.82 -3.77 -5.87
C SER A 144 -10.62 -4.25 -6.70
N HIS A 145 -10.19 -5.49 -6.46
CA HIS A 145 -9.17 -6.13 -7.31
C HIS A 145 -9.61 -6.11 -8.78
N LYS A 146 -10.89 -6.37 -9.05
CA LYS A 146 -11.45 -6.34 -10.39
C LYS A 146 -11.38 -4.95 -11.02
N ASN A 147 -11.69 -3.87 -10.27
CA ASN A 147 -11.61 -2.51 -10.80
C ASN A 147 -10.18 -2.18 -11.25
N ILE A 148 -9.17 -2.55 -10.43
CA ILE A 148 -7.77 -2.28 -10.75
C ILE A 148 -7.33 -3.13 -11.95
N ALA A 149 -7.61 -4.43 -11.95
CA ALA A 149 -7.22 -5.33 -13.03
C ALA A 149 -7.81 -4.91 -14.38
N SER A 150 -9.13 -4.64 -14.44
CA SER A 150 -9.80 -4.19 -15.67
C SER A 150 -9.23 -2.89 -16.21
N ASN A 151 -8.84 -1.95 -15.31
CA ASN A 151 -8.22 -0.69 -15.73
C ASN A 151 -6.84 -0.94 -16.34
N ILE A 152 -6.00 -1.77 -15.67
CA ILE A 152 -4.66 -2.12 -16.15
C ILE A 152 -4.75 -2.85 -17.51
N GLU A 153 -5.64 -3.83 -17.62
CA GLU A 153 -5.85 -4.58 -18.87
C GLU A 153 -6.25 -3.65 -20.01
N GLY A 154 -7.30 -2.82 -19.81
CA GLY A 154 -7.78 -1.90 -20.83
C GLY A 154 -6.75 -0.86 -21.24
N PHE A 155 -5.99 -0.31 -20.27
CA PHE A 155 -4.91 0.63 -20.56
C PHE A 155 -3.76 -0.04 -21.32
N SER A 156 -3.34 -1.23 -20.88
CA SER A 156 -2.24 -1.97 -21.51
C SER A 156 -2.57 -2.37 -22.95
N GLU A 157 -3.80 -2.78 -23.18
CA GLU A 157 -4.30 -3.12 -24.54
C GLU A 157 -4.37 -1.88 -25.43
N TYR A 158 -4.93 -0.79 -24.91
CA TYR A 158 -5.09 0.46 -25.68
C TYR A 158 -3.75 1.10 -26.09
N VAL A 159 -2.76 1.08 -25.20
CA VAL A 159 -1.43 1.66 -25.43
C VAL A 159 -0.49 0.66 -26.11
N GLY A 160 -0.82 -0.64 -26.09
CA GLY A 160 0.03 -1.70 -26.64
C GLY A 160 1.29 -1.97 -25.80
N ILE A 161 1.16 -1.89 -24.46
CA ILE A 161 2.30 -2.09 -23.55
C ILE A 161 2.79 -3.54 -23.64
N SER A 162 4.10 -3.69 -23.77
CA SER A 162 4.80 -4.98 -23.82
C SER A 162 5.75 -5.18 -22.65
N SER A 163 6.31 -6.38 -22.50
CA SER A 163 7.32 -6.68 -21.47
C SER A 163 8.66 -5.95 -21.68
N GLU A 164 8.87 -5.34 -22.85
CA GLU A 164 10.10 -4.60 -23.19
C GLU A 164 10.00 -3.11 -22.81
N ASP A 165 8.78 -2.64 -22.54
CA ASP A 165 8.53 -1.25 -22.21
C ASP A 165 8.98 -0.91 -20.79
N LYS A 166 9.44 0.32 -20.61
CA LYS A 166 9.81 0.88 -19.33
C LYS A 166 8.88 2.04 -18.99
N LEU A 167 8.07 1.86 -17.96
CA LEU A 167 7.15 2.88 -17.49
C LEU A 167 7.80 3.72 -16.39
N LEU A 168 7.73 5.05 -16.53
CA LEU A 168 8.16 5.97 -15.50
C LEU A 168 7.03 6.20 -14.49
N ALA A 169 7.12 5.59 -13.32
CA ALA A 169 6.18 5.78 -12.22
C ALA A 169 6.45 7.08 -11.45
N ASN A 170 6.08 8.23 -12.01
CA ASN A 170 6.26 9.56 -11.40
C ASN A 170 4.99 10.10 -10.72
N LEU A 171 3.85 9.47 -10.94
CA LEU A 171 2.58 9.86 -10.33
C LEU A 171 2.45 9.31 -8.91
N VAL A 172 1.75 10.07 -8.06
CA VAL A 172 1.61 9.70 -6.66
C VAL A 172 0.60 8.56 -6.46
N PHE A 173 0.95 7.56 -5.65
CA PHE A 173 0.12 6.38 -5.42
C PHE A 173 -1.17 6.63 -4.61
N PHE A 174 -1.32 7.79 -4.00
CA PHE A 174 -2.60 8.15 -3.38
C PHE A 174 -3.61 8.72 -4.38
N HIS A 175 -3.25 8.83 -5.66
CA HIS A 175 -4.14 9.18 -6.76
C HIS A 175 -4.40 7.94 -7.61
N VAL A 176 -5.65 7.73 -8.03
CA VAL A 176 -6.04 6.53 -8.79
C VAL A 176 -5.17 6.30 -10.02
N PHE A 177 -4.85 7.37 -10.75
CA PHE A 177 -4.06 7.29 -11.97
C PHE A 177 -2.57 6.92 -11.74
N GLY A 178 -2.06 7.15 -10.53
CA GLY A 178 -0.69 6.76 -10.19
C GLY A 178 -0.62 5.37 -9.57
N LEU A 179 -1.76 4.83 -9.13
CA LEU A 179 -1.85 3.52 -8.49
C LEU A 179 -2.07 2.39 -9.51
N THR A 180 -2.83 2.64 -10.56
CA THR A 180 -3.13 1.72 -11.67
C THR A 180 -2.19 1.91 -12.84
#